data_fbdff3da9b0ed118769a3a80053222b7
#
_entry.id   fbdff3da9b0ed118769a3a80053222b7
#
_cell.length_a   1.000
_cell.length_b   1.000
_cell.length_c   1.000
_cell.angle_alpha   90.00
_cell.angle_beta   90.00
_cell.angle_gamma   90.00
#
_symmetry.space_group_name_H-M   'P 1'
#
loop_
_entity.id
_entity.type
_entity.pdbx_description
1 polymer ?
#
loop_
_entity_poly.entity_id
_entity_poly.type
_entity_poly.pdbx_seq_one_letter_code
_entity_poly.pdbx_strand_id
1 'polypeptide(L)'
;MPLRLLVLLGLMQIVGCDHSGGLEFVPRRVLRKSIPSAGNTIPAPRAVTTSPDDTLYLLDNAGRVLVFDHNGDPIRQWNMPESDVGNPEGICVLANGRIAVADTHYHRVVVFDASGHVLKMIGQEGQADGDFYWPVAVVEDDHGNRFVSEYGGSNRVQKFDSDWQHVLTFGGIGDRPGEFQRPSGMAWHDGRLYIVDAFNDRIQVFDGQGRFLEILGTQDQTSRLHYPYDIALGPRQELWVVEYGAGRISRFNLEGDLLGRFGSTGSGPNQFGTPWGLAVDSSRRVWVADTRNHRLVAVDP
;
A
#
# COMPACT_ATOMS: atom_id res chain seq x y z
N MET A 1 -12.11 -62.87 -42.72
CA MET A 1 -11.44 -62.04 -41.75
C MET A 1 -11.94 -60.60 -41.94
N PRO A 2 -12.77 -60.06 -41.05
CA PRO A 2 -13.19 -58.65 -41.19
C PRO A 2 -12.34 -57.76 -40.29
N LEU A 3 -11.88 -56.68 -40.86
CA LEU A 3 -11.13 -55.59 -40.30
C LEU A 3 -12.03 -54.81 -39.36
N ARG A 4 -11.66 -54.72 -38.05
CA ARG A 4 -12.37 -53.88 -37.07
C ARG A 4 -11.83 -52.47 -37.12
N LEU A 5 -12.69 -51.54 -37.51
CA LEU A 5 -12.44 -50.11 -37.45
C LEU A 5 -12.66 -49.61 -36.01
N LEU A 6 -11.59 -49.15 -35.35
CA LEU A 6 -11.65 -48.54 -34.04
C LEU A 6 -11.98 -47.06 -34.24
N VAL A 7 -13.21 -46.64 -33.83
CA VAL A 7 -13.61 -45.22 -33.75
C VAL A 7 -13.16 -44.71 -32.39
N LEU A 8 -12.14 -43.88 -32.35
CA LEU A 8 -11.83 -43.06 -31.17
C LEU A 8 -12.77 -41.86 -31.09
N LEU A 9 -13.76 -41.92 -30.19
CA LEU A 9 -14.50 -40.73 -29.78
C LEU A 9 -13.58 -39.88 -28.87
N GLY A 10 -13.04 -38.80 -29.42
CA GLY A 10 -12.42 -37.73 -28.65
C GLY A 10 -13.52 -36.95 -27.93
N LEU A 11 -13.58 -37.07 -26.61
CA LEU A 11 -14.36 -36.13 -25.78
C LEU A 11 -13.67 -34.77 -25.84
N MET A 12 -14.24 -33.86 -26.60
CA MET A 12 -13.90 -32.45 -26.58
C MET A 12 -14.56 -31.86 -25.33
N GLN A 13 -13.80 -31.73 -24.24
CA GLN A 13 -14.24 -30.93 -23.09
C GLN A 13 -14.33 -29.47 -23.55
N ILE A 14 -15.53 -28.99 -23.71
CA ILE A 14 -15.81 -27.57 -23.86
C ILE A 14 -15.60 -26.97 -22.47
N VAL A 15 -14.39 -26.43 -22.24
CA VAL A 15 -14.14 -25.53 -21.11
C VAL A 15 -14.93 -24.26 -21.43
N GLY A 16 -16.05 -24.08 -20.76
CA GLY A 16 -16.81 -22.82 -20.81
C GLY A 16 -15.88 -21.69 -20.35
N CYS A 17 -15.52 -20.81 -21.28
CA CYS A 17 -14.89 -19.54 -20.94
C CYS A 17 -15.96 -18.68 -20.27
N ASP A 18 -15.90 -18.61 -18.94
CA ASP A 18 -16.58 -17.61 -18.16
C ASP A 18 -15.86 -16.28 -18.41
N HIS A 19 -16.45 -15.39 -19.23
CA HIS A 19 -15.87 -14.11 -19.65
C HIS A 19 -16.04 -13.01 -18.58
N SER A 20 -15.84 -13.33 -17.31
CA SER A 20 -15.66 -12.34 -16.23
C SER A 20 -14.18 -12.12 -15.85
N GLY A 21 -13.24 -12.60 -16.66
CA GLY A 21 -11.82 -12.60 -16.37
C GLY A 21 -11.15 -11.27 -16.74
N GLY A 22 -11.02 -10.38 -15.76
CA GLY A 22 -9.90 -9.42 -15.76
C GLY A 22 -8.56 -10.18 -15.80
N LEU A 23 -7.50 -9.53 -16.30
CA LEU A 23 -6.16 -10.11 -16.44
C LEU A 23 -5.66 -10.63 -15.08
N GLU A 24 -5.79 -11.92 -14.82
CA GLU A 24 -5.22 -12.56 -13.64
C GLU A 24 -3.78 -12.96 -13.94
N PHE A 25 -2.87 -12.72 -13.01
CA PHE A 25 -1.53 -13.29 -13.08
C PHE A 25 -1.38 -14.44 -12.08
N VAL A 26 -0.60 -15.43 -12.46
CA VAL A 26 -0.27 -16.56 -11.58
C VAL A 26 1.12 -16.32 -10.99
N PRO A 27 1.22 -16.12 -9.67
CA PRO A 27 2.52 -15.91 -9.03
C PRO A 27 3.34 -17.20 -9.09
N ARG A 28 4.65 -17.05 -9.19
CA ARG A 28 5.60 -18.18 -9.11
C ARG A 28 5.61 -18.81 -7.72
N ARG A 29 5.40 -17.98 -6.69
CA ARG A 29 5.44 -18.41 -5.29
C ARG A 29 4.60 -17.47 -4.44
N VAL A 30 3.92 -18.04 -3.43
CA VAL A 30 3.24 -17.31 -2.36
C VAL A 30 3.73 -17.83 -1.02
N LEU A 31 4.31 -16.96 -0.22
CA LEU A 31 4.77 -17.28 1.14
C LEU A 31 3.92 -16.56 2.15
N ARG A 32 3.73 -17.17 3.31
CA ARG A 32 3.04 -16.57 4.46
C ARG A 32 3.98 -16.55 5.63
N LYS A 33 4.13 -15.39 6.23
CA LYS A 33 4.96 -15.18 7.40
C LYS A 33 4.08 -14.80 8.59
N SER A 34 4.31 -15.50 9.70
CA SER A 34 3.66 -15.15 10.95
C SER A 34 4.28 -13.89 11.53
N ILE A 35 3.43 -13.05 12.12
CA ILE A 35 3.88 -11.86 12.83
C ILE A 35 4.16 -12.27 14.29
N PRO A 36 5.29 -11.87 14.89
CA PRO A 36 5.59 -12.16 16.28
C PRO A 36 4.48 -11.71 17.23
N SER A 37 4.13 -12.54 18.20
CA SER A 37 3.08 -12.22 19.17
C SER A 37 3.41 -10.96 19.97
N ALA A 38 2.38 -10.26 20.43
CA ALA A 38 2.46 -9.06 21.26
C ALA A 38 1.75 -9.31 22.61
N GLY A 39 2.36 -10.09 23.48
CA GLY A 39 1.71 -10.52 24.72
C GLY A 39 0.42 -11.26 24.44
N ASN A 40 -0.72 -10.73 24.93
CA ASN A 40 -2.05 -11.28 24.70
C ASN A 40 -2.77 -10.68 23.46
N THR A 41 -2.16 -9.75 22.77
CA THR A 41 -2.73 -9.12 21.56
C THR A 41 -2.42 -9.97 20.34
N ILE A 42 -3.45 -10.31 19.56
CA ILE A 42 -3.27 -10.93 18.25
C ILE A 42 -2.77 -9.83 17.30
N PRO A 43 -1.54 -9.92 16.78
CA PRO A 43 -0.99 -8.88 15.93
C PRO A 43 -1.72 -8.85 14.58
N ALA A 44 -2.06 -7.66 14.12
CA ALA A 44 -2.64 -7.44 12.79
C ALA A 44 -1.79 -6.41 12.05
N PRO A 45 -1.13 -6.80 10.94
CA PRO A 45 -0.29 -5.87 10.17
C PRO A 45 -1.16 -4.79 9.53
N ARG A 46 -0.64 -3.56 9.46
CA ARG A 46 -1.32 -2.43 8.85
C ARG A 46 -0.61 -1.89 7.63
N ALA A 47 0.62 -1.45 7.80
CA ALA A 47 1.44 -0.91 6.72
C ALA A 47 2.77 -1.64 6.64
N VAL A 48 3.32 -1.74 5.45
CA VAL A 48 4.63 -2.34 5.20
C VAL A 48 5.38 -1.48 4.19
N THR A 49 6.69 -1.33 4.39
CA THR A 49 7.59 -0.68 3.45
C THR A 49 8.91 -1.42 3.38
N THR A 50 9.69 -1.19 2.32
CA THR A 50 11.03 -1.75 2.14
C THR A 50 12.06 -0.63 2.08
N SER A 51 13.24 -0.88 2.65
CA SER A 51 14.42 -0.05 2.41
C SER A 51 15.15 -0.49 1.13
N PRO A 52 16.10 0.31 0.63
CA PRO A 52 16.87 -0.03 -0.58
C PRO A 52 17.68 -1.34 -0.48
N ASP A 53 17.95 -1.83 0.73
CA ASP A 53 18.62 -3.13 0.99
C ASP A 53 17.62 -4.27 1.25
N ASP A 54 16.34 -4.07 0.90
CA ASP A 54 15.24 -5.03 1.06
C ASP A 54 14.93 -5.40 2.54
N THR A 55 15.34 -4.59 3.51
CA THR A 55 14.86 -4.70 4.88
C THR A 55 13.39 -4.26 4.93
N LEU A 56 12.53 -5.08 5.54
CA LEU A 56 11.10 -4.80 5.67
C LEU A 56 10.81 -4.11 7.01
N TYR A 57 9.97 -3.10 6.97
CA TYR A 57 9.41 -2.43 8.14
C TYR A 57 7.89 -2.56 8.11
N LEU A 58 7.32 -3.11 9.17
CA LEU A 58 5.89 -3.41 9.30
C LEU A 58 5.31 -2.71 10.52
N LEU A 59 4.20 -2.00 10.34
CA LEU A 59 3.37 -1.53 11.45
C LEU A 59 2.31 -2.55 11.80
N ASP A 60 1.99 -2.69 13.09
CA ASP A 60 0.89 -3.53 13.53
C ASP A 60 -0.06 -2.79 14.50
N ASN A 61 -1.19 -3.45 14.78
CA ASN A 61 -2.22 -2.94 15.69
C ASN A 61 -1.84 -3.01 17.18
N ALA A 62 -0.64 -3.46 17.52
CA ALA A 62 -0.08 -3.39 18.87
C ALA A 62 0.83 -2.16 19.07
N GLY A 63 0.82 -1.22 18.11
CA GLY A 63 1.63 -0.01 18.14
C GLY A 63 3.12 -0.29 17.99
N ARG A 64 3.49 -1.33 17.22
CA ARG A 64 4.88 -1.72 17.01
C ARG A 64 5.34 -1.45 15.58
N VAL A 65 6.60 -1.09 15.44
CA VAL A 65 7.36 -1.24 14.20
C VAL A 65 8.17 -2.53 14.30
N LEU A 66 7.89 -3.49 13.44
CA LEU A 66 8.62 -4.75 13.33
C LEU A 66 9.53 -4.69 12.11
N VAL A 67 10.75 -5.17 12.26
CA VAL A 67 11.76 -5.21 11.20
C VAL A 67 12.06 -6.65 10.86
N PHE A 68 12.01 -6.94 9.54
CA PHE A 68 12.31 -8.26 9.01
C PHE A 68 13.42 -8.17 7.97
N ASP A 69 14.15 -9.26 7.78
CA ASP A 69 15.08 -9.39 6.66
C ASP A 69 14.34 -9.58 5.32
N HIS A 70 15.10 -9.62 4.22
CA HIS A 70 14.59 -9.85 2.87
C HIS A 70 13.86 -11.19 2.67
N ASN A 71 13.99 -12.15 3.60
CA ASN A 71 13.24 -13.41 3.61
C ASN A 71 11.93 -13.32 4.41
N GLY A 72 11.70 -12.20 5.09
CA GLY A 72 10.58 -11.99 5.99
C GLY A 72 10.77 -12.69 7.35
N ASP A 73 12.00 -12.87 7.79
CA ASP A 73 12.30 -13.37 9.13
C ASP A 73 12.58 -12.20 10.07
N PRO A 74 12.02 -12.22 11.31
CA PRO A 74 12.06 -11.06 12.18
C PRO A 74 13.48 -10.81 12.71
N ILE A 75 13.94 -9.53 12.65
CA ILE A 75 15.27 -9.10 13.14
C ILE A 75 15.15 -8.36 14.47
N ARG A 76 14.25 -7.37 14.55
CA ARG A 76 14.06 -6.50 15.71
C ARG A 76 12.69 -5.84 15.67
N GLN A 77 12.34 -5.18 16.77
CA GLN A 77 11.13 -4.36 16.86
C GLN A 77 11.33 -3.23 17.87
N TRP A 78 10.48 -2.20 17.75
CA TRP A 78 10.30 -1.17 18.77
C TRP A 78 8.84 -0.73 18.84
N ASN A 79 8.46 0.00 19.88
CA ASN A 79 7.11 0.51 20.04
C ASN A 79 7.01 1.95 19.56
N MET A 80 5.83 2.34 19.11
CA MET A 80 5.47 3.76 19.01
C MET A 80 5.59 4.42 20.39
N PRO A 81 5.86 5.74 20.44
CA PRO A 81 5.97 6.45 21.72
C PRO A 81 4.73 6.31 22.60
N GLU A 82 3.57 6.26 21.96
CA GLU A 82 2.26 6.12 22.58
C GLU A 82 1.37 5.29 21.66
N SER A 83 0.44 4.49 22.21
CA SER A 83 -0.46 3.62 21.44
C SER A 83 -1.83 3.38 22.10
N ASP A 84 -2.17 4.15 23.15
CA ASP A 84 -3.39 3.93 23.93
C ASP A 84 -4.64 4.46 23.22
N VAL A 85 -4.51 5.51 22.37
CA VAL A 85 -5.62 6.17 21.69
C VAL A 85 -5.94 5.50 20.35
N GLY A 86 -4.96 4.86 19.72
CA GLY A 86 -5.12 4.20 18.43
C GLY A 86 -3.79 3.83 17.78
N ASN A 87 -3.86 3.38 16.54
CA ASN A 87 -2.71 2.79 15.85
C ASN A 87 -2.27 3.65 14.67
N PRO A 88 -0.97 3.66 14.35
CA PRO A 88 -0.46 4.27 13.12
C PRO A 88 -0.96 3.52 11.88
N GLU A 89 -1.07 4.22 10.75
CA GLU A 89 -1.57 3.63 9.50
C GLU A 89 -0.55 3.62 8.35
N GLY A 90 0.50 4.43 8.40
CA GLY A 90 1.49 4.49 7.31
C GLY A 90 2.93 4.52 7.77
N ILE A 91 3.82 3.95 6.98
CA ILE A 91 5.26 3.90 7.24
C ILE A 91 6.04 4.09 5.93
N CYS A 92 7.12 4.86 5.98
CA CYS A 92 8.00 5.13 4.87
C CYS A 92 9.47 5.09 5.33
N VAL A 93 10.34 4.45 4.55
CA VAL A 93 11.79 4.59 4.70
C VAL A 93 12.22 5.77 3.84
N LEU A 94 12.77 6.79 4.48
CA LEU A 94 13.29 7.99 3.82
C LEU A 94 14.66 7.71 3.17
N ALA A 95 15.05 8.48 2.18
CA ALA A 95 16.31 8.31 1.45
C ALA A 95 17.55 8.34 2.35
N ASN A 96 17.48 9.02 3.49
CA ASN A 96 18.56 9.07 4.50
C ASN A 96 18.53 7.88 5.48
N GLY A 97 17.70 6.86 5.26
CA GLY A 97 17.57 5.67 6.10
C GLY A 97 16.75 5.85 7.38
N ARG A 98 16.16 7.04 7.59
CA ARG A 98 15.22 7.26 8.70
C ARG A 98 13.85 6.68 8.36
N ILE A 99 13.08 6.36 9.38
CA ILE A 99 11.74 5.79 9.23
C ILE A 99 10.72 6.84 9.68
N ALA A 100 9.83 7.25 8.75
CA ALA A 100 8.71 8.13 9.05
C ALA A 100 7.43 7.31 9.20
N VAL A 101 6.69 7.55 10.27
CA VAL A 101 5.43 6.87 10.59
C VAL A 101 4.31 7.89 10.71
N ALA A 102 3.26 7.72 9.93
CA ALA A 102 2.00 8.47 10.09
C ALA A 102 1.27 7.91 11.32
N ASP A 103 1.39 8.61 12.44
CA ASP A 103 0.80 8.25 13.74
C ASP A 103 -0.62 8.82 13.82
N THR A 104 -1.52 8.15 13.12
CA THR A 104 -2.86 8.61 12.71
C THR A 104 -3.68 9.16 13.86
N HIS A 105 -3.86 8.39 14.92
CA HIS A 105 -4.73 8.77 16.03
C HIS A 105 -4.08 9.74 17.03
N TYR A 106 -2.79 10.00 16.86
CA TYR A 106 -2.06 11.04 17.60
C TYR A 106 -1.79 12.29 16.74
N HIS A 107 -2.40 12.38 15.55
CA HIS A 107 -2.38 13.55 14.68
C HIS A 107 -0.98 14.07 14.36
N ARG A 108 -0.01 13.16 14.14
CA ARG A 108 1.40 13.51 13.96
C ARG A 108 2.12 12.55 13.04
N VAL A 109 3.29 12.96 12.58
CA VAL A 109 4.29 12.08 11.99
C VAL A 109 5.44 11.90 12.98
N VAL A 110 5.84 10.64 13.22
CA VAL A 110 6.98 10.30 14.08
C VAL A 110 8.12 9.83 13.20
N VAL A 111 9.31 10.44 13.36
CA VAL A 111 10.52 10.07 12.65
C VAL A 111 11.47 9.35 13.59
N PHE A 112 11.89 8.15 13.20
CA PHE A 112 12.84 7.32 13.93
C PHE A 112 14.17 7.23 13.19
N ASP A 113 15.25 6.95 13.93
CA ASP A 113 16.45 6.38 13.32
C ASP A 113 16.24 4.88 13.01
N ALA A 114 17.20 4.27 12.31
CA ALA A 114 17.15 2.85 11.97
C ALA A 114 17.15 1.91 13.18
N SER A 115 17.50 2.38 14.37
CA SER A 115 17.49 1.62 15.63
C SER A 115 16.16 1.70 16.38
N GLY A 116 15.27 2.62 15.95
CA GLY A 116 13.96 2.85 16.56
C GLY A 116 13.94 3.96 17.63
N HIS A 117 15.00 4.79 17.73
CA HIS A 117 14.96 5.96 18.58
C HIS A 117 14.20 7.09 17.89
N VAL A 118 13.30 7.75 18.62
CA VAL A 118 12.57 8.92 18.12
C VAL A 118 13.52 10.08 17.90
N LEU A 119 13.55 10.59 16.67
CA LEU A 119 14.35 11.77 16.29
C LEU A 119 13.53 13.04 16.27
N LYS A 120 12.26 12.94 15.80
CA LYS A 120 11.37 14.10 15.64
C LYS A 120 9.91 13.65 15.67
N MET A 121 9.04 14.53 16.18
CA MET A 121 7.60 14.45 16.03
C MET A 121 7.12 15.73 15.34
N ILE A 122 6.26 15.61 14.35
CA ILE A 122 5.77 16.70 13.51
C ILE A 122 4.26 16.72 13.56
N GLY A 123 3.68 17.91 13.77
CA GLY A 123 2.24 18.13 13.78
C GLY A 123 1.58 17.85 15.12
N GLN A 124 0.34 18.25 15.20
CA GLN A 124 -0.62 18.07 16.28
C GLN A 124 -2.02 18.05 15.66
N GLU A 125 -3.05 17.80 16.46
CA GLU A 125 -4.43 17.88 15.98
C GLU A 125 -4.78 19.30 15.52
N GLY A 126 -5.19 19.45 14.24
CA GLY A 126 -5.57 20.74 13.70
C GLY A 126 -5.72 20.79 12.18
N GLN A 127 -6.19 21.94 11.69
CA GLN A 127 -6.35 22.23 10.26
C GLN A 127 -5.29 23.21 9.73
N ALA A 128 -4.50 23.81 10.61
CA ALA A 128 -3.46 24.74 10.20
C ALA A 128 -2.38 24.02 9.38
N ASP A 129 -1.58 24.78 8.65
CA ASP A 129 -0.44 24.27 7.93
C ASP A 129 0.57 23.63 8.90
N GLY A 130 0.90 22.36 8.65
CA GLY A 130 1.77 21.55 9.51
C GLY A 130 1.06 20.80 10.64
N ASP A 131 -0.21 21.12 10.92
CA ASP A 131 -1.08 20.34 11.81
C ASP A 131 -1.83 19.26 11.00
N PHE A 132 -2.25 18.18 11.64
CA PHE A 132 -2.96 17.09 10.99
C PHE A 132 -4.28 16.76 11.68
N TYR A 133 -5.23 16.33 10.86
CA TYR A 133 -6.23 15.39 11.34
C TYR A 133 -5.77 13.97 11.08
N TRP A 134 -6.12 12.95 10.97
CA TRP A 134 -5.64 11.58 10.80
C TRP A 134 -4.66 11.42 9.62
N PRO A 135 -3.36 11.68 9.81
CA PRO A 135 -2.35 11.41 8.77
C PRO A 135 -2.26 9.91 8.50
N VAL A 136 -2.19 9.50 7.22
CA VAL A 136 -2.30 8.10 6.79
C VAL A 136 -1.02 7.58 6.16
N ALA A 137 -0.41 8.35 5.28
CA ALA A 137 0.78 7.92 4.56
C ALA A 137 1.80 9.05 4.48
N VAL A 138 3.05 8.66 4.34
CA VAL A 138 4.18 9.54 4.06
C VAL A 138 4.92 8.99 2.84
N VAL A 139 5.29 9.87 1.91
CA VAL A 139 6.21 9.54 0.82
C VAL A 139 7.23 10.67 0.63
N GLU A 140 8.44 10.33 0.20
CA GLU A 140 9.50 11.29 -0.08
C GLU A 140 9.74 11.42 -1.58
N ASP A 141 9.97 12.66 -2.07
CA ASP A 141 10.34 12.92 -3.45
C ASP A 141 11.88 12.87 -3.66
N ASP A 142 12.33 12.95 -4.92
CA ASP A 142 13.74 12.88 -5.29
C ASP A 142 14.59 14.05 -4.76
N HIS A 143 13.95 15.08 -4.20
CA HIS A 143 14.57 16.27 -3.62
C HIS A 143 14.58 16.24 -2.09
N GLY A 144 14.03 15.16 -1.48
CA GLY A 144 13.92 15.02 -0.05
C GLY A 144 12.74 15.78 0.58
N ASN A 145 11.79 16.26 -0.24
CA ASN A 145 10.53 16.78 0.31
C ASN A 145 9.60 15.58 0.65
N ARG A 146 8.72 15.78 1.63
CA ARG A 146 7.79 14.76 2.08
C ARG A 146 6.36 15.20 1.84
N PHE A 147 5.55 14.27 1.36
CA PHE A 147 4.12 14.45 1.26
C PHE A 147 3.45 13.60 2.33
N VAL A 148 2.45 14.17 3.00
CA VAL A 148 1.65 13.49 4.02
C VAL A 148 0.19 13.58 3.61
N SER A 149 -0.46 12.45 3.40
CA SER A 149 -1.91 12.38 3.19
C SER A 149 -2.64 12.33 4.52
N GLU A 150 -3.81 12.97 4.60
CA GLU A 150 -4.65 12.95 5.78
C GLU A 150 -6.14 12.90 5.41
N TYR A 151 -6.95 12.27 6.26
CA TYR A 151 -8.40 12.20 6.08
C TYR A 151 -9.16 12.77 7.29
N GLY A 152 -10.48 12.60 7.29
CA GLY A 152 -11.33 12.84 8.46
C GLY A 152 -11.75 14.28 8.74
N GLY A 153 -11.05 15.25 8.26
CA GLY A 153 -11.43 16.68 8.44
C GLY A 153 -11.29 17.45 7.14
N SER A 154 -10.14 17.32 6.51
CA SER A 154 -9.76 18.11 5.32
C SER A 154 -9.62 17.25 4.06
N ASN A 155 -9.32 15.95 4.15
CA ASN A 155 -9.00 15.08 3.02
C ASN A 155 -8.01 15.74 2.06
N ARG A 156 -6.82 16.03 2.54
CA ARG A 156 -5.80 16.81 1.83
C ARG A 156 -4.45 16.13 1.86
N VAL A 157 -3.51 16.66 1.11
CA VAL A 157 -2.10 16.31 1.17
C VAL A 157 -1.31 17.55 1.50
N GLN A 158 -0.40 17.44 2.44
CA GLN A 158 0.55 18.49 2.79
C GLN A 158 1.94 18.11 2.33
N LYS A 159 2.67 19.07 1.74
CA LYS A 159 4.08 18.95 1.38
C LYS A 159 4.95 19.66 2.41
N PHE A 160 6.03 19.00 2.80
CA PHE A 160 7.06 19.50 3.70
C PHE A 160 8.42 19.43 3.01
N ASP A 161 9.32 20.33 3.36
CA ASP A 161 10.73 20.24 2.93
C ASP A 161 11.51 19.16 3.73
N SER A 162 12.82 19.07 3.46
CA SER A 162 13.73 18.14 4.13
C SER A 162 13.89 18.38 5.63
N ASP A 163 13.52 19.54 6.14
CA ASP A 163 13.55 19.91 7.56
C ASP A 163 12.18 19.78 8.24
N TRP A 164 11.18 19.30 7.48
CA TRP A 164 9.77 19.20 7.88
C TRP A 164 9.13 20.56 8.13
N GLN A 165 9.52 21.60 7.35
CA GLN A 165 8.78 22.84 7.28
C GLN A 165 7.69 22.71 6.23
N HIS A 166 6.49 23.16 6.54
CA HIS A 166 5.38 23.15 5.59
C HIS A 166 5.69 24.00 4.35
N VAL A 167 5.40 23.47 3.18
CA VAL A 167 5.64 24.11 1.87
C VAL A 167 4.33 24.49 1.19
N LEU A 168 3.41 23.54 1.06
CA LEU A 168 2.11 23.74 0.43
C LEU A 168 1.10 22.68 0.88
N THR A 169 -0.17 22.99 0.67
CA THR A 169 -1.30 22.10 0.91
C THR A 169 -2.16 22.04 -0.35
N PHE A 170 -2.67 20.86 -0.72
CA PHE A 170 -3.60 20.68 -1.84
C PHE A 170 -4.60 19.56 -1.56
N GLY A 171 -5.66 19.52 -2.36
CA GLY A 171 -6.78 18.60 -2.15
C GLY A 171 -7.98 19.28 -1.52
N GLY A 172 -8.80 18.51 -0.83
CA GLY A 172 -10.04 18.90 -0.20
C GLY A 172 -11.07 17.79 -0.33
N ILE A 173 -12.19 17.90 0.40
CA ILE A 173 -13.25 16.87 0.39
C ILE A 173 -14.04 16.96 -0.91
N GLY A 174 -14.14 15.84 -1.65
CA GLY A 174 -15.01 15.75 -2.82
C GLY A 174 -14.66 14.60 -3.75
N ASP A 175 -15.30 14.62 -4.93
CA ASP A 175 -15.18 13.60 -5.98
C ASP A 175 -14.65 14.15 -7.31
N ARG A 176 -14.45 15.47 -7.42
CA ARG A 176 -13.89 16.10 -8.62
C ARG A 176 -12.39 15.81 -8.75
N PRO A 177 -11.80 15.99 -9.94
CA PRO A 177 -10.36 16.01 -10.08
C PRO A 177 -9.70 17.00 -9.11
N GLY A 178 -8.72 16.52 -8.33
CA GLY A 178 -8.06 17.32 -7.30
C GLY A 178 -8.73 17.29 -5.91
N GLU A 179 -9.94 16.76 -5.79
CA GLU A 179 -10.62 16.53 -4.50
C GLU A 179 -10.51 15.06 -4.09
N PHE A 180 -10.63 14.76 -2.80
CA PHE A 180 -10.47 13.42 -2.26
C PHE A 180 -11.61 12.98 -1.36
N GLN A 181 -11.87 11.66 -1.35
CA GLN A 181 -12.61 10.99 -0.30
C GLN A 181 -11.71 9.90 0.31
N ARG A 182 -11.10 10.19 1.45
CA ARG A 182 -10.13 9.36 2.15
C ARG A 182 -8.85 9.12 1.31
N PRO A 183 -8.01 10.16 1.06
CA PRO A 183 -6.69 9.94 0.49
C PRO A 183 -5.88 9.05 1.43
N SER A 184 -5.22 8.04 0.89
CA SER A 184 -4.50 7.03 1.67
C SER A 184 -3.08 6.84 1.16
N GLY A 185 -2.69 5.62 0.72
CA GLY A 185 -1.34 5.35 0.26
C GLY A 185 -0.88 6.24 -0.89
N MET A 186 0.42 6.51 -0.94
CA MET A 186 1.05 7.35 -1.96
C MET A 186 2.33 6.71 -2.47
N ALA A 187 2.65 6.97 -3.75
CA ALA A 187 3.92 6.62 -4.36
C ALA A 187 4.46 7.81 -5.17
N TRP A 188 5.78 8.00 -5.16
CA TRP A 188 6.45 9.03 -5.96
C TRP A 188 7.31 8.38 -7.05
N HIS A 189 7.25 8.93 -8.26
CA HIS A 189 8.10 8.52 -9.36
C HIS A 189 8.23 9.63 -10.41
N ASP A 190 9.44 9.98 -10.74
CA ASP A 190 9.80 10.89 -11.86
C ASP A 190 8.94 12.16 -11.94
N GLY A 191 8.87 12.89 -10.83
CA GLY A 191 8.11 14.14 -10.74
C GLY A 191 6.59 13.96 -10.58
N ARG A 192 6.11 12.74 -10.44
CA ARG A 192 4.69 12.40 -10.30
C ARG A 192 4.38 11.78 -8.94
N LEU A 193 3.36 12.29 -8.30
CA LEU A 193 2.81 11.79 -7.05
C LEU A 193 1.51 11.06 -7.32
N TYR A 194 1.50 9.75 -7.12
CA TYR A 194 0.33 8.88 -7.23
C TYR A 194 -0.33 8.79 -5.85
N ILE A 195 -1.62 9.12 -5.76
CA ILE A 195 -2.38 9.16 -4.49
C ILE A 195 -3.61 8.28 -4.63
N VAL A 196 -3.74 7.32 -3.73
CA VAL A 196 -4.96 6.51 -3.62
C VAL A 196 -6.08 7.36 -3.03
N ASP A 197 -7.17 7.49 -3.76
CA ASP A 197 -8.40 8.17 -3.35
C ASP A 197 -9.46 7.09 -3.05
N ALA A 198 -9.36 6.53 -1.83
CA ALA A 198 -9.90 5.23 -1.48
C ALA A 198 -11.42 5.08 -1.66
N PHE A 199 -12.20 6.08 -1.22
CA PHE A 199 -13.66 6.03 -1.32
C PHE A 199 -14.20 6.47 -2.68
N ASN A 200 -13.34 7.02 -3.55
CA ASN A 200 -13.66 7.31 -4.94
C ASN A 200 -13.21 6.18 -5.90
N ASP A 201 -12.70 5.07 -5.36
CA ASP A 201 -12.26 3.88 -6.13
C ASP A 201 -11.24 4.22 -7.25
N ARG A 202 -10.32 5.17 -7.00
CA ARG A 202 -9.40 5.69 -8.02
C ARG A 202 -8.01 5.99 -7.46
N ILE A 203 -7.07 6.23 -8.37
CA ILE A 203 -5.78 6.86 -8.10
C ILE A 203 -5.78 8.21 -8.80
N GLN A 204 -5.35 9.26 -8.13
CA GLN A 204 -5.10 10.56 -8.73
C GLN A 204 -3.61 10.83 -8.81
N VAL A 205 -3.18 11.43 -9.91
CA VAL A 205 -1.78 11.78 -10.16
C VAL A 205 -1.61 13.28 -10.12
N PHE A 206 -0.61 13.74 -9.38
CA PHE A 206 -0.25 15.15 -9.23
C PHE A 206 1.23 15.35 -9.57
N ASP A 207 1.62 16.58 -9.86
CA ASP A 207 3.03 16.93 -9.89
C ASP A 207 3.55 17.29 -8.48
N GLY A 208 4.86 17.53 -8.37
CA GLY A 208 5.49 17.91 -7.10
C GLY A 208 5.09 19.28 -6.55
N GLN A 209 4.25 20.03 -7.29
CA GLN A 209 3.66 21.30 -6.86
C GLN A 209 2.18 21.17 -6.47
N GLY A 210 1.66 19.91 -6.39
CA GLY A 210 0.28 19.64 -6.03
C GLY A 210 -0.74 19.97 -7.13
N ARG A 211 -0.30 20.14 -8.38
CA ARG A 211 -1.21 20.32 -9.52
C ARG A 211 -1.70 18.98 -10.01
N PHE A 212 -3.01 18.84 -10.14
CA PHE A 212 -3.65 17.64 -10.68
C PHE A 212 -3.20 17.40 -12.14
N LEU A 213 -2.91 16.15 -12.47
CA LEU A 213 -2.51 15.73 -13.81
C LEU A 213 -3.54 14.77 -14.44
N GLU A 214 -3.88 13.68 -13.78
CA GLU A 214 -4.75 12.64 -14.34
C GLU A 214 -5.39 11.72 -13.28
N ILE A 215 -6.32 10.87 -13.71
CA ILE A 215 -6.95 9.82 -12.90
C ILE A 215 -6.64 8.46 -13.51
N LEU A 216 -6.25 7.49 -12.70
CA LEU A 216 -6.00 6.10 -13.07
C LEU A 216 -6.98 5.16 -12.34
N GLY A 217 -7.16 3.94 -12.90
CA GLY A 217 -7.98 2.89 -12.27
C GLY A 217 -9.48 3.02 -12.51
N THR A 218 -9.90 3.87 -13.46
CA THR A 218 -11.31 4.09 -13.80
C THR A 218 -11.60 4.03 -15.30
N GLN A 219 -10.59 3.72 -16.15
CA GLN A 219 -10.69 3.83 -17.61
C GLN A 219 -11.73 2.88 -18.20
N ASP A 220 -11.90 1.70 -17.63
CA ASP A 220 -12.92 0.74 -18.02
C ASP A 220 -13.35 -0.15 -16.82
N GLN A 221 -14.33 -1.02 -17.06
CA GLN A 221 -14.82 -1.94 -16.01
C GLN A 221 -13.76 -2.96 -15.57
N THR A 222 -12.81 -3.30 -16.43
CA THR A 222 -11.78 -4.29 -16.14
C THR A 222 -10.63 -3.69 -15.29
N SER A 223 -10.32 -2.42 -15.49
CA SER A 223 -9.30 -1.69 -14.72
C SER A 223 -9.84 -1.11 -13.41
N ARG A 224 -11.16 -1.07 -13.21
CA ARG A 224 -11.79 -0.46 -12.05
C ARG A 224 -11.29 -1.04 -10.73
N LEU A 225 -10.85 -0.14 -9.86
CA LEU A 225 -10.46 -0.46 -8.48
C LEU A 225 -11.71 -0.63 -7.58
N HIS A 226 -11.53 -1.32 -6.47
CA HIS A 226 -12.56 -1.46 -5.44
C HIS A 226 -11.95 -1.26 -4.05
N TYR A 227 -12.18 -0.08 -3.51
CA TYR A 227 -11.63 0.41 -2.26
C TYR A 227 -10.11 0.15 -2.20
N PRO A 228 -9.32 0.77 -3.11
CA PRO A 228 -7.87 0.73 -3.01
C PRO A 228 -7.44 1.39 -1.71
N TYR A 229 -6.34 0.92 -1.10
CA TYR A 229 -5.91 1.49 0.17
C TYR A 229 -4.45 1.96 0.15
N ASP A 230 -3.57 1.17 -0.45
CA ASP A 230 -2.16 1.49 -0.53
C ASP A 230 -1.59 1.22 -1.92
N ILE A 231 -0.48 1.87 -2.24
CA ILE A 231 0.17 1.82 -3.54
C ILE A 231 1.69 1.84 -3.37
N ALA A 232 2.38 1.02 -4.15
CA ALA A 232 3.84 1.02 -4.20
C ALA A 232 4.32 0.96 -5.64
N LEU A 233 5.48 1.56 -5.90
CA LEU A 233 6.19 1.46 -7.17
C LEU A 233 7.07 0.22 -7.18
N GLY A 234 6.94 -0.62 -8.22
CA GLY A 234 7.84 -1.73 -8.47
C GLY A 234 9.07 -1.33 -9.28
N PRO A 235 10.17 -2.12 -9.23
CA PRO A 235 11.43 -1.78 -9.90
C PRO A 235 11.38 -1.80 -11.44
N ARG A 236 10.27 -2.24 -12.03
CA ARG A 236 10.01 -2.17 -13.48
C ARG A 236 9.09 -1.01 -13.86
N GLN A 237 8.98 0.00 -13.02
CA GLN A 237 8.09 1.15 -13.23
C GLN A 237 6.62 0.71 -13.39
N GLU A 238 6.18 -0.22 -12.57
CA GLU A 238 4.80 -0.62 -12.42
C GLU A 238 4.22 -0.19 -11.06
N LEU A 239 2.96 0.18 -11.04
CA LEU A 239 2.21 0.50 -9.84
C LEU A 239 1.54 -0.78 -9.31
N TRP A 240 1.79 -1.07 -8.06
CA TRP A 240 1.11 -2.13 -7.33
C TRP A 240 0.14 -1.51 -6.34
N VAL A 241 -1.10 -1.96 -6.37
CA VAL A 241 -2.19 -1.42 -5.56
C VAL A 241 -2.81 -2.54 -4.75
N VAL A 242 -2.94 -2.35 -3.45
CA VAL A 242 -3.76 -3.24 -2.62
C VAL A 242 -5.19 -2.73 -2.58
N GLU A 243 -6.13 -3.61 -2.90
CA GLU A 243 -7.56 -3.33 -2.86
C GLU A 243 -8.18 -3.99 -1.61
N TYR A 244 -8.40 -3.18 -0.59
CA TYR A 244 -9.04 -3.60 0.66
C TYR A 244 -10.43 -4.21 0.42
N GLY A 245 -11.24 -3.56 -0.41
CA GLY A 245 -12.62 -3.99 -0.69
C GLY A 245 -12.71 -5.27 -1.49
N ALA A 246 -11.75 -5.53 -2.38
CA ALA A 246 -11.73 -6.74 -3.21
C ALA A 246 -10.87 -7.87 -2.65
N GLY A 247 -10.08 -7.62 -1.61
CA GLY A 247 -9.15 -8.60 -1.05
C GLY A 247 -8.11 -9.08 -2.05
N ARG A 248 -7.53 -8.17 -2.85
CA ARG A 248 -6.59 -8.50 -3.93
C ARG A 248 -5.48 -7.46 -4.08
N ILE A 249 -4.48 -7.78 -4.86
CA ILE A 249 -3.50 -6.84 -5.40
C ILE A 249 -3.69 -6.68 -6.90
N SER A 250 -3.55 -5.46 -7.39
CA SER A 250 -3.63 -5.10 -8.81
C SER A 250 -2.34 -4.44 -9.26
N ARG A 251 -1.90 -4.74 -10.47
CA ARG A 251 -0.69 -4.19 -11.09
C ARG A 251 -1.07 -3.39 -12.33
N PHE A 252 -0.55 -2.17 -12.41
CA PHE A 252 -0.75 -1.25 -13.54
C PHE A 252 0.60 -0.79 -14.10
N ASN A 253 0.61 -0.36 -15.36
CA ASN A 253 1.69 0.49 -15.84
C ASN A 253 1.52 1.93 -15.32
N LEU A 254 2.44 2.83 -15.62
CA LEU A 254 2.38 4.22 -15.18
C LEU A 254 1.29 5.04 -15.90
N GLU A 255 0.80 4.54 -17.03
CA GLU A 255 -0.30 5.11 -17.82
C GLU A 255 -1.69 4.67 -17.31
N GLY A 256 -1.73 3.74 -16.33
CA GLY A 256 -2.97 3.25 -15.72
C GLY A 256 -3.59 2.03 -16.40
N ASP A 257 -2.91 1.41 -17.36
CA ASP A 257 -3.38 0.16 -17.95
C ASP A 257 -3.19 -0.99 -16.97
N LEU A 258 -4.22 -1.80 -16.79
CA LEU A 258 -4.18 -2.98 -15.92
C LEU A 258 -3.28 -4.06 -16.53
N LEU A 259 -2.23 -4.43 -15.82
CA LEU A 259 -1.29 -5.50 -16.21
C LEU A 259 -1.64 -6.85 -15.58
N GLY A 260 -2.44 -6.87 -14.51
CA GLY A 260 -2.91 -8.10 -13.89
C GLY A 260 -3.37 -7.92 -12.45
N ARG A 261 -4.06 -8.95 -11.96
CA ARG A 261 -4.59 -9.02 -10.58
C ARG A 261 -4.26 -10.36 -9.95
N PHE A 262 -4.17 -10.38 -8.63
CA PHE A 262 -4.01 -11.60 -7.85
C PHE A 262 -4.73 -11.49 -6.51
N GLY A 263 -5.43 -12.54 -6.15
CA GLY A 263 -6.11 -12.67 -4.87
C GLY A 263 -7.60 -12.45 -4.94
N SER A 264 -8.27 -12.80 -3.86
CA SER A 264 -9.68 -12.56 -3.61
C SER A 264 -9.92 -12.51 -2.10
N THR A 265 -11.07 -12.04 -1.67
CA THR A 265 -11.41 -11.97 -0.24
C THR A 265 -11.48 -13.37 0.40
N GLY A 266 -10.79 -13.54 1.52
CA GLY A 266 -10.82 -14.77 2.31
C GLY A 266 -9.54 -15.05 3.09
N SER A 267 -9.38 -16.28 3.59
CA SER A 267 -8.24 -16.73 4.39
C SER A 267 -7.43 -17.87 3.74
N GLY A 268 -7.87 -18.35 2.59
CA GLY A 268 -7.25 -19.45 1.86
C GLY A 268 -5.89 -19.11 1.26
N PRO A 269 -5.30 -20.02 0.47
CA PRO A 269 -3.95 -19.89 -0.08
C PRO A 269 -3.70 -18.60 -0.89
N ASN A 270 -4.61 -18.24 -1.75
CA ASN A 270 -4.52 -17.09 -2.65
C ASN A 270 -5.56 -16.02 -2.30
N GLN A 271 -5.90 -15.90 -1.02
CA GLN A 271 -6.90 -14.98 -0.52
C GLN A 271 -6.30 -14.04 0.50
N PHE A 272 -6.86 -12.83 0.59
CA PHE A 272 -6.51 -11.82 1.58
C PHE A 272 -7.74 -11.41 2.39
N GLY A 273 -7.55 -11.26 3.69
CA GLY A 273 -8.57 -10.77 4.62
C GLY A 273 -8.39 -9.29 4.89
N THR A 274 -9.05 -8.44 4.13
CA THR A 274 -8.91 -6.97 4.28
C THR A 274 -7.45 -6.52 4.30
N PRO A 275 -6.70 -6.72 3.20
CA PRO A 275 -5.30 -6.32 3.13
C PRO A 275 -5.21 -4.80 3.17
N TRP A 276 -4.28 -4.26 3.95
CA TRP A 276 -4.21 -2.82 4.20
C TRP A 276 -3.02 -2.15 3.55
N GLY A 277 -1.84 -2.73 3.66
CA GLY A 277 -0.61 -2.15 3.12
C GLY A 277 0.13 -3.10 2.17
N LEU A 278 0.95 -2.54 1.30
CA LEU A 278 1.85 -3.30 0.46
C LEU A 278 3.21 -2.60 0.25
N ALA A 279 4.22 -3.41 -0.03
CA ALA A 279 5.53 -2.93 -0.48
C ALA A 279 6.07 -3.85 -1.58
N VAL A 280 6.99 -3.33 -2.39
CA VAL A 280 7.65 -4.12 -3.45
C VAL A 280 9.16 -4.04 -3.22
N ASP A 281 9.82 -5.19 -3.12
CA ASP A 281 11.27 -5.26 -2.96
C ASP A 281 12.02 -5.22 -4.31
N SER A 282 13.35 -5.17 -4.25
CA SER A 282 14.21 -5.08 -5.44
C SER A 282 14.11 -6.32 -6.34
N SER A 283 13.72 -7.46 -5.78
CA SER A 283 13.48 -8.71 -6.52
C SER A 283 12.10 -8.78 -7.18
N ARG A 284 11.27 -7.74 -7.01
CA ARG A 284 9.88 -7.61 -7.45
C ARG A 284 8.87 -8.40 -6.60
N ARG A 285 9.29 -8.94 -5.48
CA ARG A 285 8.36 -9.58 -4.55
C ARG A 285 7.45 -8.53 -3.94
N VAL A 286 6.14 -8.80 -3.95
CA VAL A 286 5.14 -7.94 -3.33
C VAL A 286 4.84 -8.46 -1.94
N TRP A 287 5.08 -7.63 -0.93
CA TRP A 287 4.77 -7.89 0.45
C TRP A 287 3.43 -7.26 0.80
N VAL A 288 2.50 -8.04 1.31
CA VAL A 288 1.12 -7.61 1.62
C VAL A 288 0.84 -7.77 3.11
N ALA A 289 0.44 -6.71 3.76
CA ALA A 289 -0.09 -6.71 5.11
C ALA A 289 -1.53 -7.27 5.09
N ASP A 290 -1.67 -8.59 5.27
CA ASP A 290 -2.94 -9.30 5.25
C ASP A 290 -3.59 -9.24 6.64
N THR A 291 -4.19 -8.09 6.93
CA THR A 291 -4.55 -7.59 8.25
C THR A 291 -5.47 -8.52 9.02
N ARG A 292 -6.63 -8.86 8.45
CA ARG A 292 -7.61 -9.72 9.11
C ARG A 292 -7.13 -11.16 9.28
N ASN A 293 -6.20 -11.60 8.45
CA ASN A 293 -5.59 -12.92 8.53
C ASN A 293 -4.32 -12.94 9.40
N HIS A 294 -3.97 -11.83 10.05
CA HIS A 294 -2.87 -11.72 11.01
C HIS A 294 -1.52 -12.20 10.47
N ARG A 295 -1.23 -11.90 9.21
CA ARG A 295 -0.02 -12.40 8.53
C ARG A 295 0.55 -11.39 7.54
N LEU A 296 1.84 -11.52 7.26
CA LEU A 296 2.51 -10.92 6.13
C LEU A 296 2.57 -11.94 4.99
N VAL A 297 2.17 -11.54 3.80
CA VAL A 297 2.19 -12.43 2.61
C VAL A 297 3.17 -11.90 1.60
N ALA A 298 4.08 -12.76 1.13
CA ALA A 298 5.00 -12.48 0.03
C ALA A 298 4.50 -13.15 -1.24
N VAL A 299 4.36 -12.38 -2.30
CA VAL A 299 3.91 -12.82 -3.63
C VAL A 299 5.04 -12.56 -4.63
N ASP A 300 5.58 -13.61 -5.23
CA ASP A 300 6.58 -13.52 -6.32
C ASP A 300 5.84 -13.56 -7.66
N PRO A 301 5.65 -12.44 -8.38
CA PRO A 301 4.87 -12.37 -9.63
C PRO A 301 5.56 -12.97 -10.85
#